data_b4d701f84bdb553684b096c31c2b0765
#
_entry.id   b4d701f84bdb553684b096c31c2b0765
#
_cell.length_a   1.000
_cell.length_b   1.000
_cell.length_c   1.000
_cell.angle_alpha   90.00
_cell.angle_beta   90.00
_cell.angle_gamma   90.00
#
_symmetry.space_group_name_H-M   'P 1'
#
loop_
_entity.id
_entity.type
_entity.pdbx_description
1 polymer ?
#
loop_
_entity_poly.entity_id
_entity_poly.type
_entity_poly.pdbx_seq_one_letter_code
_entity_poly.pdbx_strand_id
1 'polypeptide(L)'
;PWGVVYGFGLWVAKGAAASGLWDPALNAFWSQSGNAARLSQTLLMDITSITNIGILAGALWIAARSPEAGRPLSAGQWAIGLLAGFLLGYSSRLAFGCNVGAMLSGISTGSLHGWIWLPLAFAGTIIGIGLRKRLGF
;
A
#
# COMPACT_ATOMS: atom_id res chain seq x y z
N PRO A 1 -6.79 -10.88 9.35
CA PRO A 1 -7.27 -10.25 8.13
C PRO A 1 -6.11 -9.70 7.31
N TRP A 2 -6.21 -9.80 6.01
CA TRP A 2 -5.21 -9.31 5.08
C TRP A 2 -5.18 -7.77 5.06
N GLY A 3 -4.00 -7.20 5.21
CA GLY A 3 -3.79 -5.75 5.18
C GLY A 3 -2.62 -5.39 4.28
N VAL A 4 -2.90 -4.92 3.05
CA VAL A 4 -1.88 -4.56 2.04
C VAL A 4 -0.84 -3.61 2.62
N VAL A 5 -1.30 -2.52 3.24
CA VAL A 5 -0.44 -1.49 3.83
C VAL A 5 0.38 -2.02 5.00
N TYR A 6 -0.19 -2.93 5.79
CA TYR A 6 0.53 -3.59 6.87
C TYR A 6 1.70 -4.43 6.32
N GLY A 7 1.47 -5.19 5.24
CA GLY A 7 2.51 -6.00 4.61
C GLY A 7 3.70 -5.18 4.12
N PHE A 8 3.45 -4.06 3.44
CA PHE A 8 4.51 -3.14 3.04
C PHE A 8 5.24 -2.51 4.23
N GLY A 9 4.49 -2.12 5.28
CA GLY A 9 5.08 -1.63 6.53
C GLY A 9 5.97 -2.66 7.20
N LEU A 10 5.57 -3.94 7.20
CA LEU A 10 6.36 -5.04 7.71
C LEU A 10 7.67 -5.22 6.92
N TRP A 11 7.65 -5.10 5.59
CA TRP A 11 8.86 -5.21 4.77
C TRP A 11 9.86 -4.09 5.06
N VAL A 12 9.37 -2.86 5.19
CA VAL A 12 10.21 -1.72 5.56
C VAL A 12 10.79 -1.90 6.96
N ALA A 13 9.98 -2.32 7.93
CA ALA A 13 10.43 -2.55 9.29
C ALA A 13 11.49 -3.66 9.39
N LYS A 14 11.32 -4.78 8.64
CA LYS A 14 12.32 -5.85 8.55
C LYS A 14 13.62 -5.36 7.91
N GLY A 15 13.53 -4.60 6.82
CA GLY A 15 14.69 -4.04 6.14
C GLY A 15 15.47 -3.06 7.02
N ALA A 16 14.77 -2.18 7.74
CA ALA A 16 15.37 -1.24 8.65
C ALA A 16 16.02 -1.93 9.86
N ALA A 17 15.38 -2.96 10.40
CA ALA A 17 15.96 -3.76 11.48
C ALA A 17 17.20 -4.54 11.02
N ALA A 18 17.15 -5.14 9.83
CA ALA A 18 18.28 -5.88 9.26
C ALA A 18 19.48 -4.99 8.93
N SER A 19 19.24 -3.73 8.55
CA SER A 19 20.31 -2.75 8.28
C SER A 19 20.89 -2.12 9.54
N GLY A 20 20.35 -2.40 10.74
CA GLY A 20 20.77 -1.79 12.00
C GLY A 20 20.43 -0.31 12.15
N LEU A 21 19.67 0.26 11.21
CA LEU A 21 19.26 1.66 11.23
C LEU A 21 18.20 1.95 12.28
N TRP A 22 17.49 0.92 12.71
CA TRP A 22 16.35 1.09 13.60
C TRP A 22 16.07 -0.19 14.39
N ASP A 23 15.73 -0.02 15.70
CA ASP A 23 15.34 -1.13 16.56
C ASP A 23 13.82 -1.16 16.72
N PRO A 24 13.15 -2.23 16.22
CA PRO A 24 11.70 -2.40 16.36
C PRO A 24 11.22 -2.44 17.80
N ALA A 25 12.06 -2.88 18.74
CA ALA A 25 11.71 -2.99 20.16
C ALA A 25 11.43 -1.62 20.80
N LEU A 26 12.01 -0.56 20.26
CA LEU A 26 11.80 0.82 20.72
C LEU A 26 10.46 1.42 20.25
N ASN A 27 9.74 0.75 19.37
CA ASN A 27 8.49 1.26 18.83
C ASN A 27 7.29 0.54 19.45
N ALA A 28 6.39 1.31 20.08
CA ALA A 28 5.20 0.77 20.77
C ALA A 28 4.27 -0.08 19.90
N PHE A 29 4.25 0.14 18.59
CA PHE A 29 3.45 -0.68 17.66
C PHE A 29 4.13 -2.03 17.35
N TRP A 30 5.43 -2.01 17.06
CA TRP A 30 6.17 -3.22 16.68
C TRP A 30 6.59 -4.07 17.88
N SER A 31 6.63 -3.52 19.09
CA SER A 31 6.88 -4.26 20.35
C SER A 31 5.70 -5.09 20.83
N GLN A 32 4.50 -4.88 20.28
CA GLN A 32 3.35 -5.73 20.58
C GLN A 32 3.62 -7.18 20.17
N SER A 33 3.25 -8.15 21.01
CA SER A 33 3.56 -9.56 20.83
C SER A 33 3.22 -10.13 19.44
N GLY A 34 2.07 -9.75 18.87
CA GLY A 34 1.65 -10.18 17.55
C GLY A 34 2.49 -9.60 16.41
N ASN A 35 2.92 -8.34 16.52
CA ASN A 35 3.75 -7.68 15.52
C ASN A 35 5.22 -8.09 15.63
N ALA A 36 5.72 -8.27 16.85
CA ALA A 36 7.07 -8.77 17.11
C ALA A 36 7.25 -10.21 16.57
N ALA A 37 6.27 -11.08 16.76
CA ALA A 37 6.28 -12.42 16.19
C ALA A 37 6.33 -12.40 14.65
N ARG A 38 5.63 -11.49 13.99
CA ARG A 38 5.67 -11.34 12.52
C ARG A 38 7.00 -10.75 12.03
N LEU A 39 7.66 -9.91 12.82
CA LEU A 39 8.99 -9.42 12.50
C LEU A 39 10.04 -10.54 12.52
N SER A 40 9.92 -11.53 13.39
CA SER A 40 10.85 -12.67 13.48
C SER A 40 10.59 -13.75 12.43
N GLN A 41 9.35 -13.88 11.92
CA GLN A 41 8.98 -14.86 10.91
C GLN A 41 9.55 -14.51 9.52
N THR A 42 9.73 -15.51 8.65
CA THR A 42 10.08 -15.28 7.24
C THR A 42 8.92 -14.64 6.48
N LEU A 43 9.22 -13.82 5.48
CA LEU A 43 8.19 -13.18 4.64
C LEU A 43 7.27 -14.18 3.94
N LEU A 44 7.78 -15.37 3.64
CA LEU A 44 7.01 -16.45 2.99
C LEU A 44 6.03 -17.17 3.92
N MET A 45 6.09 -16.94 5.22
CA MET A 45 5.12 -17.46 6.19
C MET A 45 4.04 -16.43 6.54
N ASP A 46 4.22 -15.18 6.12
CA ASP A 46 3.23 -14.13 6.35
C ASP A 46 2.26 -14.03 5.18
N ILE A 47 0.98 -14.31 5.43
CA ILE A 47 -0.10 -14.31 4.43
C ILE A 47 -0.19 -12.96 3.71
N THR A 48 -0.01 -11.85 4.42
CA THR A 48 -0.04 -10.51 3.82
C THR A 48 1.10 -10.30 2.83
N SER A 49 2.28 -10.78 3.15
CA SER A 49 3.46 -10.70 2.28
C SER A 49 3.30 -11.56 1.02
N ILE A 50 2.85 -12.81 1.16
CA ILE A 50 2.60 -13.69 0.00
C ILE A 50 1.56 -13.09 -0.92
N THR A 51 0.45 -12.58 -0.38
CA THR A 51 -0.62 -11.97 -1.17
C THR A 51 -0.13 -10.73 -1.90
N ASN A 52 0.62 -9.85 -1.22
CA ASN A 52 1.20 -8.66 -1.84
C ASN A 52 2.19 -9.02 -2.96
N ILE A 53 3.07 -10.00 -2.74
CA ILE A 53 4.00 -10.49 -3.76
C ILE A 53 3.24 -11.07 -4.96
N GLY A 54 2.20 -11.86 -4.72
CA GLY A 54 1.37 -12.43 -5.76
C GLY A 54 0.68 -11.37 -6.63
N ILE A 55 0.11 -10.33 -6.01
CA ILE A 55 -0.52 -9.22 -6.72
C ILE A 55 0.52 -8.45 -7.55
N LEU A 56 1.68 -8.13 -6.98
CA LEU A 56 2.75 -7.42 -7.69
C LEU A 56 3.29 -8.24 -8.86
N ALA A 57 3.54 -9.53 -8.64
CA ALA A 57 4.03 -10.44 -9.68
C ALA A 57 3.00 -10.59 -10.80
N GLY A 58 1.73 -10.75 -10.48
CA GLY A 58 0.65 -10.82 -11.47
C GLY A 58 0.50 -9.52 -12.27
N ALA A 59 0.56 -8.37 -11.62
CA ALA A 59 0.51 -7.08 -12.28
C ALA A 59 1.71 -6.87 -13.22
N LEU A 60 2.92 -7.21 -12.78
CA LEU A 60 4.12 -7.15 -13.60
C LEU A 60 4.05 -8.09 -14.80
N TRP A 61 3.55 -9.31 -14.61
CA TRP A 61 3.37 -10.28 -15.68
C TRP A 61 2.44 -9.79 -16.78
N ILE A 62 1.30 -9.20 -16.40
CA ILE A 62 0.36 -8.63 -17.38
C ILE A 62 0.95 -7.37 -18.02
N ALA A 63 1.56 -6.48 -17.25
CA ALA A 63 2.18 -5.26 -17.77
C ALA A 63 3.27 -5.56 -18.78
N ALA A 64 4.13 -6.56 -18.53
CA ALA A 64 5.19 -6.97 -19.45
C ALA A 64 4.68 -7.53 -20.78
N ARG A 65 3.43 -7.99 -20.84
CA ARG A 65 2.77 -8.50 -22.06
C ARG A 65 1.88 -7.48 -22.74
N SER A 66 1.67 -6.32 -22.13
CA SER A 66 0.86 -5.26 -22.72
C SER A 66 1.59 -4.66 -23.95
N PRO A 67 0.89 -4.36 -25.05
CA PRO A 67 1.48 -3.68 -26.20
C PRO A 67 2.07 -2.30 -25.87
N GLU A 68 1.59 -1.69 -24.79
CA GLU A 68 2.08 -0.41 -24.27
C GLU A 68 3.30 -0.55 -23.34
N ALA A 69 3.69 -1.79 -23.02
CA ALA A 69 4.88 -2.07 -22.23
C ALA A 69 6.12 -1.56 -22.95
N GLY A 70 6.83 -0.64 -22.34
CA GLY A 70 8.04 -0.04 -22.93
C GLY A 70 7.89 1.39 -23.40
N ARG A 71 6.73 2.02 -23.23
CA ARG A 71 6.63 3.46 -23.42
C ARG A 71 7.47 4.17 -22.34
N PRO A 72 8.55 4.86 -22.71
CA PRO A 72 9.41 5.49 -21.73
C PRO A 72 8.66 6.63 -21.02
N LEU A 73 8.67 6.61 -19.70
CA LEU A 73 8.16 7.71 -18.89
C LEU A 73 9.22 8.81 -18.82
N SER A 74 8.78 10.06 -18.93
CA SER A 74 9.66 11.21 -18.71
C SER A 74 10.11 11.28 -17.24
N ALA A 75 11.22 11.93 -16.95
CA ALA A 75 11.70 12.14 -15.58
C ALA A 75 10.65 12.84 -14.70
N GLY A 76 9.89 13.78 -15.27
CA GLY A 76 8.78 14.44 -14.59
C GLY A 76 7.65 13.47 -14.22
N GLN A 77 7.28 12.57 -15.13
CA GLN A 77 6.27 11.55 -14.86
C GLN A 77 6.73 10.56 -13.78
N TRP A 78 8.01 10.19 -13.77
CA TRP A 78 8.58 9.39 -12.69
C TRP A 78 8.49 10.10 -11.33
N ALA A 79 8.89 11.38 -11.28
CA ALA A 79 8.82 12.16 -10.04
C ALA A 79 7.38 12.29 -9.52
N ILE A 80 6.42 12.57 -10.41
CA ILE A 80 5.00 12.66 -10.05
C ILE A 80 4.47 11.31 -9.58
N GLY A 81 4.82 10.22 -10.26
CA GLY A 81 4.43 8.86 -9.87
C GLY A 81 4.95 8.47 -8.49
N LEU A 82 6.21 8.76 -8.21
CA LEU A 82 6.82 8.51 -6.89
C LEU A 82 6.15 9.35 -5.79
N LEU A 83 5.91 10.63 -6.04
CA LEU A 83 5.22 11.51 -5.10
C LEU A 83 3.78 11.02 -4.84
N ALA A 84 3.05 10.66 -5.89
CA ALA A 84 1.70 10.12 -5.77
C ALA A 84 1.68 8.80 -4.98
N GLY A 85 2.64 7.91 -5.25
CA GLY A 85 2.80 6.65 -4.51
C GLY A 85 3.12 6.88 -3.03
N PHE A 86 3.99 7.84 -2.72
CA PHE A 86 4.30 8.23 -1.35
C PHE A 86 3.08 8.78 -0.62
N LEU A 87 2.36 9.71 -1.25
CA LEU A 87 1.13 10.29 -0.69
C LEU A 87 0.06 9.21 -0.47
N LEU A 88 -0.09 8.28 -1.41
CA LEU A 88 -1.02 7.16 -1.29
C LEU A 88 -0.66 6.25 -0.12
N GLY A 89 0.61 5.89 0.03
CA GLY A 89 1.09 5.08 1.15
C GLY A 89 0.90 5.76 2.50
N TYR A 90 1.24 7.05 2.59
CA TYR A 90 1.08 7.84 3.80
C TYR A 90 -0.40 8.01 4.18
N SER A 91 -1.25 8.42 3.23
CA SER A 91 -2.68 8.62 3.47
C SER A 91 -3.40 7.32 3.85
N SER A 92 -3.01 6.19 3.26
CA SER A 92 -3.59 4.89 3.61
C SER A 92 -3.26 4.46 5.05
N ARG A 93 -2.15 4.92 5.62
CA ARG A 93 -1.83 4.72 7.04
C ARG A 93 -2.70 5.59 7.94
N LEU A 94 -2.93 6.86 7.58
CA LEU A 94 -3.79 7.77 8.34
C LEU A 94 -5.26 7.36 8.29
N ALA A 95 -5.72 6.89 7.13
CA ALA A 95 -7.10 6.47 6.91
C ALA A 95 -7.41 5.04 7.43
N PHE A 96 -6.49 4.40 8.13
CA PHE A 96 -6.62 3.02 8.61
C PHE A 96 -6.93 1.99 7.52
N GLY A 97 -6.45 2.19 6.30
CA GLY A 97 -6.56 1.20 5.24
C GLY A 97 -6.71 1.79 3.84
N CYS A 98 -6.99 0.88 2.92
CA CYS A 98 -7.25 1.14 1.51
C CYS A 98 -8.70 0.71 1.17
N ASN A 99 -9.05 0.73 -0.11
CA ASN A 99 -10.37 0.27 -0.58
C ASN A 99 -10.75 -1.12 -0.04
N VAL A 100 -9.80 -2.01 0.14
CA VAL A 100 -10.06 -3.36 0.67
C VAL A 100 -10.23 -3.32 2.19
N GLY A 101 -9.29 -2.72 2.91
CA GLY A 101 -9.29 -2.71 4.37
C GLY A 101 -10.29 -1.75 4.99
N ALA A 102 -10.42 -0.54 4.46
CA ALA A 102 -11.30 0.48 5.02
C ALA A 102 -12.72 0.40 4.44
N MET A 103 -12.86 0.38 3.11
CA MET A 103 -14.18 0.41 2.47
C MET A 103 -14.85 -0.96 2.51
N LEU A 104 -14.30 -1.99 1.85
CA LEU A 104 -14.97 -3.29 1.76
C LEU A 104 -15.15 -3.94 3.14
N SER A 105 -14.10 -3.99 3.93
CA SER A 105 -14.17 -4.56 5.28
C SER A 105 -15.05 -3.71 6.21
N GLY A 106 -14.99 -2.38 6.11
CA GLY A 106 -15.82 -1.48 6.90
C GLY A 106 -17.31 -1.61 6.56
N ILE A 107 -17.67 -1.68 5.28
CA ILE A 107 -19.07 -1.87 4.85
C ILE A 107 -19.58 -3.25 5.27
N SER A 108 -18.80 -4.31 5.06
CA SER A 108 -19.19 -5.68 5.41
C SER A 108 -19.41 -5.89 6.92
N THR A 109 -18.74 -5.10 7.75
CA THR A 109 -18.90 -5.13 9.21
C THR A 109 -19.89 -4.09 9.74
N GLY A 110 -20.54 -3.32 8.88
CA GLY A 110 -21.50 -2.28 9.25
C GLY A 110 -20.85 -1.04 9.87
N SER A 111 -19.55 -0.82 9.66
CA SER A 111 -18.84 0.33 10.22
C SER A 111 -19.18 1.62 9.47
N LEU A 112 -19.53 2.68 10.19
CA LEU A 112 -19.75 4.01 9.64
C LEU A 112 -18.53 4.54 8.86
N HIS A 113 -17.33 4.18 9.29
CA HIS A 113 -16.08 4.53 8.62
C HIS A 113 -16.07 4.07 7.16
N GLY A 114 -16.49 2.83 6.86
CA GLY A 114 -16.55 2.30 5.50
C GLY A 114 -17.55 3.06 4.62
N TRP A 115 -18.69 3.44 5.17
CA TRP A 115 -19.71 4.21 4.46
C TRP A 115 -19.28 5.64 4.14
N ILE A 116 -18.58 6.32 5.04
CA ILE A 116 -18.00 7.65 4.80
C ILE A 116 -16.84 7.56 3.79
N TRP A 117 -16.06 6.49 3.85
CA TRP A 117 -14.92 6.27 2.97
C TRP A 117 -15.34 6.21 1.49
N LEU A 118 -16.47 5.59 1.18
CA LEU A 118 -16.98 5.40 -0.19
C LEU A 118 -17.15 6.74 -0.94
N PRO A 119 -17.96 7.71 -0.47
CA PRO A 119 -18.14 8.97 -1.19
C PRO A 119 -16.85 9.82 -1.22
N LEU A 120 -16.01 9.76 -0.20
CA LEU A 120 -14.73 10.46 -0.19
C LEU A 120 -13.75 9.90 -1.21
N ALA A 121 -13.68 8.57 -1.35
CA ALA A 121 -12.86 7.92 -2.36
C ALA A 121 -13.36 8.24 -3.78
N PHE A 122 -14.66 8.28 -3.99
CA PHE A 122 -15.26 8.66 -5.27
C PHE A 122 -14.93 10.11 -5.64
N ALA A 123 -15.10 11.05 -4.71
CA ALA A 123 -14.74 12.46 -4.91
C ALA A 123 -13.25 12.62 -5.20
N GLY A 124 -12.38 11.94 -4.43
CA GLY A 124 -10.94 11.93 -4.65
C GLY A 124 -10.55 11.37 -6.03
N THR A 125 -11.25 10.35 -6.51
CA THR A 125 -11.03 9.77 -7.84
C THR A 125 -11.36 10.77 -8.95
N ILE A 126 -12.46 11.51 -8.84
CA ILE A 126 -12.84 12.55 -9.81
C ILE A 126 -11.75 13.63 -9.89
N ILE A 127 -11.29 14.10 -8.74
CA ILE A 127 -10.20 15.09 -8.66
C ILE A 127 -8.92 14.51 -9.27
N GLY A 128 -8.58 13.27 -8.93
CA GLY A 128 -7.40 12.58 -9.43
C GLY A 128 -7.39 12.41 -10.96
N ILE A 129 -8.53 12.07 -11.56
CA ILE A 129 -8.68 11.99 -13.02
C ILE A 129 -8.44 13.37 -13.67
N GLY A 130 -9.00 14.44 -13.10
CA GLY A 130 -8.77 15.79 -13.56
C GLY A 130 -7.29 16.21 -13.51
N LEU A 131 -6.63 15.87 -12.41
CA LEU A 131 -5.20 16.13 -12.21
C LEU A 131 -4.33 15.33 -13.18
N ARG A 132 -4.62 14.05 -13.36
CA ARG A 132 -3.92 13.17 -14.30
C ARG A 132 -3.90 13.73 -15.73
N LYS A 133 -5.04 14.21 -16.22
CA LYS A 133 -5.16 14.83 -17.55
C LYS A 133 -4.27 16.09 -17.67
N ARG A 134 -4.17 16.90 -16.62
CA ARG A 134 -3.32 18.11 -16.61
C ARG A 134 -1.83 17.80 -16.54
N LEU A 135 -1.46 16.68 -15.94
CA LEU A 135 -0.08 16.25 -15.77
C LEU A 135 0.46 15.40 -16.95
N GLY A 136 -0.37 15.15 -17.97
CA GLY A 136 0.06 14.47 -19.21
C GLY A 136 0.22 12.95 -19.08
N PHE A 137 -0.57 12.33 -18.21
CA PHE A 137 -0.65 10.86 -18.07
C PHE A 137 -1.84 10.27 -18.83
#